data_f75d092ef14fbe9a6724f92e2d92faa1
#
_entry.id   f75d092ef14fbe9a6724f92e2d92faa1
#
_cell.length_a   1.000
_cell.length_b   1.000
_cell.length_c   1.000
_cell.angle_alpha   90.00
_cell.angle_beta   90.00
_cell.angle_gamma   90.00
#
_symmetry.space_group_name_H-M   'P 1'
#
loop_
_entity.id
_entity.type
_entity.pdbx_description
1 polymer ?
#
loop_
_entity_poly.entity_id
_entity_poly.type
_entity_poly.pdbx_seq_one_letter_code
_entity_poly.pdbx_strand_id
1 'polypeptide(L)'
;MTFSEMMNAENEKGILGYLDAKSDFDPTPEAFFTPLAEHLNRYFLMGGMPEAVARWVNERDSSQIDSILYAIIQAYERDFAKHPEPREYPKLIQIWHSLPSQLAKENKKFFYQLVRGGARAREYEDALHWLVSSEVVTKVSRCTKPELPLSAYEDLSAFKLYTADVALLRRLAQLDSSAFLHPSRLFTEFKGAFAETYVLQSLSTLFSTPLRYWTSNDNRYEVDFLLQYQNLIIPIEVKSNTNVSSPSLKAIKRLHGEDFPLRIRYSLHNLKLDGDILNIPFF
;
A
#
# COMPACT_ATOMS: atom_id res chain seq x y z
N MET A 1 -9.78 2.91 -8.96
CA MET A 1 -11.01 2.48 -8.25
C MET A 1 -10.63 1.87 -6.92
N THR A 2 -11.45 2.09 -5.89
CA THR A 2 -11.35 1.44 -4.58
C THR A 2 -11.84 -0.01 -4.64
N PHE A 3 -11.60 -0.78 -3.58
CA PHE A 3 -12.14 -2.13 -3.43
C PHE A 3 -13.67 -2.15 -3.48
N SER A 4 -14.34 -1.22 -2.77
CA SER A 4 -15.80 -1.09 -2.78
C SER A 4 -16.36 -0.72 -4.16
N GLU A 5 -15.68 0.15 -4.90
CA GLU A 5 -16.07 0.48 -6.29
C GLU A 5 -15.94 -0.71 -7.23
N MET A 6 -14.89 -1.53 -7.09
CA MET A 6 -14.75 -2.78 -7.84
C MET A 6 -15.89 -3.75 -7.52
N MET A 7 -16.19 -3.96 -6.23
CA MET A 7 -17.31 -4.83 -5.82
C MET A 7 -18.67 -4.31 -6.33
N ASN A 8 -18.85 -2.99 -6.34
CA ASN A 8 -20.05 -2.39 -6.93
C ASN A 8 -20.14 -2.66 -8.45
N ALA A 9 -19.02 -2.58 -9.16
CA ALA A 9 -18.94 -2.94 -10.57
C ALA A 9 -19.24 -4.45 -10.81
N GLU A 10 -18.88 -5.32 -9.87
CA GLU A 10 -19.25 -6.75 -9.87
C GLU A 10 -20.71 -7.02 -9.47
N ASN A 11 -21.47 -5.97 -9.09
CA ASN A 11 -22.85 -6.03 -8.62
C ASN A 11 -23.05 -6.75 -7.26
N GLU A 12 -22.05 -6.70 -6.38
CA GLU A 12 -22.05 -7.33 -5.05
C GLU A 12 -22.78 -6.48 -3.98
N LYS A 13 -23.98 -6.00 -4.32
CA LYS A 13 -24.77 -5.06 -3.49
C LYS A 13 -25.11 -5.61 -2.11
N GLY A 14 -25.30 -6.92 -1.98
CA GLY A 14 -25.62 -7.55 -0.69
C GLY A 14 -24.46 -7.46 0.31
N ILE A 15 -23.23 -7.71 -0.16
CA ILE A 15 -22.02 -7.65 0.67
C ILE A 15 -21.69 -6.18 0.99
N LEU A 16 -21.79 -5.30 0.00
CA LEU A 16 -21.59 -3.87 0.22
C LEU A 16 -22.58 -3.29 1.22
N GLY A 17 -23.87 -3.64 1.10
CA GLY A 17 -24.88 -3.23 2.06
C GLY A 17 -24.61 -3.70 3.49
N TYR A 18 -24.01 -4.89 3.67
CA TYR A 18 -23.54 -5.35 4.96
C TYR A 18 -22.39 -4.48 5.48
N LEU A 19 -21.38 -4.17 4.65
CA LEU A 19 -20.24 -3.34 5.05
C LEU A 19 -20.68 -1.93 5.42
N ASP A 20 -21.55 -1.33 4.64
CA ASP A 20 -22.08 0.04 4.87
C ASP A 20 -22.91 0.13 6.16
N ALA A 21 -23.62 -0.95 6.52
CA ALA A 21 -24.43 -1.01 7.75
C ALA A 21 -23.60 -1.34 8.99
N LYS A 22 -22.36 -1.82 8.83
CA LYS A 22 -21.54 -2.24 9.97
C LYS A 22 -20.99 -1.04 10.73
N SER A 23 -21.36 -0.93 12.01
CA SER A 23 -20.97 0.17 12.89
C SER A 23 -20.38 -0.28 14.22
N ASP A 24 -20.17 -1.58 14.40
CA ASP A 24 -19.59 -2.19 15.60
C ASP A 24 -18.19 -2.78 15.31
N PHE A 25 -17.56 -3.30 16.37
CA PHE A 25 -16.28 -4.03 16.27
C PHE A 25 -16.45 -5.55 16.38
N ASP A 26 -17.67 -6.04 16.23
CA ASP A 26 -17.91 -7.49 16.22
C ASP A 26 -17.31 -8.16 14.98
N PRO A 27 -16.88 -9.41 15.09
CA PRO A 27 -16.36 -10.13 13.94
C PRO A 27 -17.36 -10.18 12.78
N THR A 28 -16.87 -10.00 11.57
CA THR A 28 -17.66 -10.21 10.34
C THR A 28 -18.10 -11.67 10.27
N PRO A 29 -19.41 -11.98 10.12
CA PRO A 29 -19.89 -13.35 9.97
C PRO A 29 -19.21 -14.05 8.78
N GLU A 30 -18.95 -15.35 8.92
CA GLU A 30 -18.23 -16.16 7.91
C GLU A 30 -18.90 -16.10 6.53
N ALA A 31 -20.23 -15.99 6.50
CA ALA A 31 -21.01 -15.84 5.28
C ALA A 31 -20.63 -14.60 4.44
N PHE A 32 -20.07 -13.55 5.07
CA PHE A 32 -19.55 -12.37 4.41
C PHE A 32 -18.03 -12.35 4.34
N PHE A 33 -17.36 -12.88 5.38
CA PHE A 33 -15.89 -12.83 5.48
C PHE A 33 -15.21 -13.60 4.35
N THR A 34 -15.65 -14.83 4.08
CA THR A 34 -15.07 -15.67 3.01
C THR A 34 -15.26 -15.05 1.61
N PRO A 35 -16.46 -14.62 1.19
CA PRO A 35 -16.62 -13.92 -0.09
C PRO A 35 -15.79 -12.63 -0.18
N LEU A 36 -15.71 -11.83 0.89
CA LEU A 36 -14.89 -10.61 0.92
C LEU A 36 -13.40 -10.92 0.70
N ALA A 37 -12.88 -11.98 1.32
CA ALA A 37 -11.50 -12.41 1.12
C ALA A 37 -11.24 -12.86 -0.33
N GLU A 38 -12.21 -13.52 -0.98
CA GLU A 38 -12.12 -13.89 -2.39
C GLU A 38 -12.13 -12.67 -3.31
N HIS A 39 -12.99 -11.67 -3.05
CA HIS A 39 -12.98 -10.41 -3.79
C HIS A 39 -11.68 -9.64 -3.59
N LEU A 40 -11.12 -9.64 -2.38
CA LEU A 40 -9.81 -9.03 -2.11
C LEU A 40 -8.69 -9.68 -2.93
N ASN A 41 -8.66 -11.01 -3.05
CA ASN A 41 -7.69 -11.70 -3.90
C ASN A 41 -7.84 -11.28 -5.37
N ARG A 42 -9.07 -11.09 -5.86
CA ARG A 42 -9.32 -10.55 -7.21
C ARG A 42 -8.83 -9.12 -7.34
N TYR A 43 -9.05 -8.29 -6.30
CA TYR A 43 -8.54 -6.92 -6.30
C TYR A 43 -7.00 -6.88 -6.36
N PHE A 44 -6.31 -7.73 -5.62
CA PHE A 44 -4.85 -7.84 -5.73
C PHE A 44 -4.37 -8.26 -7.13
N LEU A 45 -5.19 -9.03 -7.84
CA LEU A 45 -4.91 -9.45 -9.20
C LEU A 45 -5.03 -8.29 -10.20
N MET A 46 -6.15 -7.57 -10.20
CA MET A 46 -6.48 -6.57 -11.21
C MET A 46 -6.28 -5.11 -10.77
N GLY A 47 -6.16 -4.88 -9.45
CA GLY A 47 -6.08 -3.54 -8.87
C GLY A 47 -7.36 -2.74 -9.01
N GLY A 48 -7.22 -1.43 -8.83
CA GLY A 48 -8.27 -0.44 -9.09
C GLY A 48 -8.17 0.20 -10.48
N MET A 49 -7.45 -0.40 -11.45
CA MET A 49 -7.36 0.11 -12.80
C MET A 49 -8.69 -0.10 -13.55
N PRO A 50 -9.42 0.99 -13.96
CA PRO A 50 -10.77 0.86 -14.49
C PRO A 50 -10.89 -0.08 -15.69
N GLU A 51 -9.90 -0.08 -16.58
CA GLU A 51 -9.90 -0.94 -17.77
C GLU A 51 -9.77 -2.43 -17.39
N ALA A 52 -8.91 -2.75 -16.40
CA ALA A 52 -8.75 -4.11 -15.91
C ALA A 52 -10.02 -4.60 -15.19
N VAL A 53 -10.64 -3.76 -14.36
CA VAL A 53 -11.90 -4.07 -13.69
C VAL A 53 -13.03 -4.26 -14.70
N ALA A 54 -13.16 -3.39 -15.68
CA ALA A 54 -14.20 -3.48 -16.72
C ALA A 54 -14.05 -4.79 -17.52
N ARG A 55 -12.83 -5.16 -17.87
CA ARG A 55 -12.55 -6.43 -18.58
C ARG A 55 -12.95 -7.63 -17.74
N TRP A 56 -12.56 -7.66 -16.47
CA TRP A 56 -12.94 -8.72 -15.55
C TRP A 56 -14.47 -8.85 -15.40
N VAL A 57 -15.16 -7.73 -15.19
CA VAL A 57 -16.63 -7.73 -15.01
C VAL A 57 -17.34 -8.29 -16.24
N ASN A 58 -16.88 -7.92 -17.45
CA ASN A 58 -17.52 -8.32 -18.69
C ASN A 58 -17.22 -9.76 -19.11
N GLU A 59 -15.99 -10.24 -18.90
CA GLU A 59 -15.53 -11.50 -19.50
C GLU A 59 -15.18 -12.57 -18.46
N ARG A 60 -14.96 -12.20 -17.19
CA ARG A 60 -14.54 -13.10 -16.11
C ARG A 60 -13.25 -13.89 -16.45
N ASP A 61 -12.43 -13.33 -17.33
CA ASP A 61 -11.18 -13.92 -17.80
C ASP A 61 -9.97 -13.13 -17.29
N SER A 62 -9.14 -13.77 -16.47
CA SER A 62 -7.91 -13.18 -15.93
C SER A 62 -6.75 -13.15 -16.93
N SER A 63 -6.83 -13.91 -18.03
CA SER A 63 -5.73 -14.07 -18.99
C SER A 63 -5.34 -12.76 -19.67
N GLN A 64 -6.29 -11.84 -19.84
CA GLN A 64 -6.08 -10.55 -20.49
C GLN A 64 -5.66 -9.44 -19.52
N ILE A 65 -5.85 -9.63 -18.21
CA ILE A 65 -5.52 -8.62 -17.19
C ILE A 65 -4.03 -8.23 -17.26
N ASP A 66 -3.16 -9.20 -17.40
CA ASP A 66 -1.71 -8.94 -17.49
C ASP A 66 -1.35 -8.09 -18.71
N SER A 67 -2.01 -8.30 -19.84
CA SER A 67 -1.82 -7.52 -21.06
C SER A 67 -2.31 -6.08 -20.91
N ILE A 68 -3.45 -5.89 -20.24
CA ILE A 68 -4.01 -4.56 -19.95
C ILE A 68 -3.08 -3.79 -19.01
N LEU A 69 -2.69 -4.39 -17.90
CA LEU A 69 -1.78 -3.75 -16.95
C LEU A 69 -0.42 -3.42 -17.57
N TYR A 70 0.09 -4.29 -18.44
CA TYR A 70 1.31 -4.01 -19.22
C TYR A 70 1.12 -2.81 -20.15
N ALA A 71 -0.02 -2.72 -20.85
CA ALA A 71 -0.30 -1.59 -21.73
C ALA A 71 -0.42 -0.27 -20.95
N ILE A 72 -0.98 -0.30 -19.73
CA ILE A 72 -1.04 0.86 -18.83
C ILE A 72 0.36 1.30 -18.39
N ILE A 73 1.23 0.37 -17.98
CA ILE A 73 2.62 0.66 -17.63
C ILE A 73 3.34 1.30 -18.82
N GLN A 74 3.20 0.72 -20.01
CA GLN A 74 3.79 1.26 -21.22
C GLN A 74 3.25 2.65 -21.59
N ALA A 75 1.97 2.94 -21.27
CA ALA A 75 1.42 4.26 -21.45
C ALA A 75 2.07 5.27 -20.50
N TYR A 76 2.24 4.95 -19.21
CA TYR A 76 2.95 5.78 -18.25
C TYR A 76 4.40 6.04 -18.68
N GLU A 77 5.13 5.01 -19.10
CA GLU A 77 6.50 5.16 -19.55
C GLU A 77 6.62 6.05 -20.79
N ARG A 78 5.65 5.99 -21.73
CA ARG A 78 5.59 6.93 -22.86
C ARG A 78 5.28 8.36 -22.42
N ASP A 79 4.44 8.54 -21.40
CA ASP A 79 4.14 9.86 -20.85
C ASP A 79 5.33 10.45 -20.10
N PHE A 80 6.14 9.63 -19.43
CA PHE A 80 7.40 10.05 -18.85
C PHE A 80 8.35 10.69 -19.90
N ALA A 81 8.31 10.22 -21.15
CA ALA A 81 9.12 10.76 -22.23
C ALA A 81 8.63 12.10 -22.79
N LYS A 82 7.33 12.48 -22.55
CA LYS A 82 6.74 13.69 -23.14
C LYS A 82 6.95 14.96 -22.30
N HIS A 83 7.03 14.83 -20.97
CA HIS A 83 6.89 15.98 -20.08
C HIS A 83 8.19 16.45 -19.40
N PRO A 84 9.08 15.59 -18.90
CA PRO A 84 10.33 16.07 -18.33
C PRO A 84 11.36 16.46 -19.41
N GLU A 85 12.37 17.20 -18.99
CA GLU A 85 13.54 17.40 -19.85
C GLU A 85 14.12 16.04 -20.30
N PRO A 86 14.61 15.91 -21.53
CA PRO A 86 15.10 14.62 -22.06
C PRO A 86 16.12 13.91 -21.18
N ARG A 87 16.92 14.66 -20.43
CA ARG A 87 17.92 14.13 -19.49
C ARG A 87 17.30 13.45 -18.23
N GLU A 88 16.05 13.78 -17.90
CA GLU A 88 15.37 13.24 -16.71
C GLU A 88 14.64 11.92 -17.02
N TYR A 89 14.25 11.68 -18.29
CA TYR A 89 13.54 10.46 -18.68
C TYR A 89 14.24 9.16 -18.23
N PRO A 90 15.55 8.96 -18.45
CA PRO A 90 16.22 7.75 -18.00
C PRO A 90 16.15 7.56 -16.47
N LYS A 91 16.16 8.65 -15.72
CA LYS A 91 16.10 8.61 -14.25
C LYS A 91 14.70 8.23 -13.77
N LEU A 92 13.64 8.77 -14.41
CA LEU A 92 12.25 8.38 -14.15
C LEU A 92 12.06 6.88 -14.33
N ILE A 93 12.48 6.35 -15.48
CA ILE A 93 12.41 4.93 -15.80
C ILE A 93 13.20 4.09 -14.78
N GLN A 94 14.39 4.52 -14.39
CA GLN A 94 15.21 3.81 -13.40
C GLN A 94 14.55 3.76 -12.02
N ILE A 95 13.98 4.88 -11.54
CA ILE A 95 13.22 4.89 -10.28
C ILE A 95 12.03 3.96 -10.39
N TRP A 96 11.22 4.10 -11.45
CA TRP A 96 10.01 3.33 -11.69
C TRP A 96 10.26 1.82 -11.66
N HIS A 97 11.25 1.35 -12.42
CA HIS A 97 11.61 -0.07 -12.46
C HIS A 97 12.31 -0.58 -11.19
N SER A 98 12.83 0.32 -10.34
CA SER A 98 13.43 -0.09 -9.06
C SER A 98 12.40 -0.39 -7.97
N LEU A 99 11.14 0.05 -8.11
CA LEU A 99 10.10 -0.07 -7.07
C LEU A 99 9.93 -1.49 -6.53
N PRO A 100 9.86 -2.56 -7.34
CA PRO A 100 9.76 -3.91 -6.81
C PRO A 100 10.94 -4.29 -5.92
N SER A 101 12.17 -3.94 -6.31
CA SER A 101 13.37 -4.24 -5.53
C SER A 101 13.50 -3.39 -4.26
N GLN A 102 12.98 -2.16 -4.27
CA GLN A 102 12.89 -1.32 -3.08
C GLN A 102 11.93 -1.93 -2.04
N LEU A 103 10.73 -2.31 -2.50
CA LEU A 103 9.66 -2.83 -1.65
C LEU A 103 9.85 -4.29 -1.21
N ALA A 104 10.72 -5.05 -1.90
CA ALA A 104 11.10 -6.40 -1.50
C ALA A 104 12.00 -6.43 -0.26
N LYS A 105 12.60 -5.29 0.13
CA LYS A 105 13.44 -5.22 1.33
C LYS A 105 12.60 -5.22 2.59
N GLU A 106 13.16 -5.74 3.68
CA GLU A 106 12.48 -5.84 4.97
C GLU A 106 11.97 -4.48 5.47
N ASN A 107 12.81 -3.44 5.41
CA ASN A 107 12.44 -2.08 5.87
C ASN A 107 11.82 -1.18 4.79
N LYS A 108 11.78 -1.64 3.53
CA LYS A 108 11.21 -0.92 2.36
C LYS A 108 11.67 0.54 2.19
N LYS A 109 12.70 0.98 2.93
CA LYS A 109 13.28 2.30 2.76
C LYS A 109 13.85 2.45 1.35
N PHE A 110 13.64 3.61 0.72
CA PHE A 110 14.17 3.88 -0.60
C PHE A 110 15.70 4.09 -0.58
N PHE A 111 16.40 3.36 -1.44
CA PHE A 111 17.85 3.44 -1.60
C PHE A 111 18.22 3.78 -3.04
N TYR A 112 18.86 4.92 -3.24
CA TYR A 112 19.30 5.33 -4.58
C TYR A 112 20.26 4.34 -5.24
N GLN A 113 21.04 3.61 -4.45
CA GLN A 113 21.94 2.56 -4.94
C GLN A 113 21.20 1.37 -5.60
N LEU A 114 19.92 1.14 -5.27
CA LEU A 114 19.09 0.14 -5.95
C LEU A 114 18.51 0.67 -7.27
N VAL A 115 18.49 1.97 -7.45
CA VAL A 115 18.12 2.58 -8.74
C VAL A 115 19.25 2.38 -9.74
N ARG A 116 20.48 2.71 -9.31
CA ARG A 116 21.72 2.50 -10.07
C ARG A 116 22.90 2.47 -9.12
N GLY A 117 23.86 1.57 -9.33
CA GLY A 117 25.11 1.55 -8.57
C GLY A 117 25.80 2.93 -8.58
N GLY A 118 26.12 3.47 -7.38
CA GLY A 118 26.73 4.78 -7.22
C GLY A 118 25.79 5.97 -7.33
N ALA A 119 24.48 5.77 -7.51
CA ALA A 119 23.50 6.85 -7.59
C ALA A 119 23.43 7.68 -6.30
N ARG A 120 23.30 9.00 -6.43
CA ARG A 120 23.18 9.97 -5.32
C ARG A 120 21.82 10.64 -5.36
N ALA A 121 21.30 10.99 -4.17
CA ALA A 121 19.99 11.64 -4.02
C ALA A 121 19.81 12.84 -4.96
N ARG A 122 20.73 13.79 -4.95
CA ARG A 122 20.66 15.01 -5.77
C ARG A 122 20.55 14.78 -7.29
N GLU A 123 20.96 13.60 -7.76
CA GLU A 123 20.91 13.28 -9.19
C GLU A 123 19.49 12.88 -9.64
N TYR A 124 18.66 12.43 -8.71
CA TYR A 124 17.34 11.88 -8.93
C TYR A 124 16.22 12.72 -8.33
N GLU A 125 16.53 13.86 -7.70
CA GLU A 125 15.57 14.68 -6.96
C GLU A 125 14.44 15.17 -7.85
N ASP A 126 14.77 15.75 -9.02
CA ASP A 126 13.77 16.26 -9.97
C ASP A 126 12.90 15.12 -10.53
N ALA A 127 13.51 14.00 -10.88
CA ALA A 127 12.79 12.82 -11.37
C ALA A 127 11.85 12.23 -10.29
N LEU A 128 12.32 12.14 -9.04
CA LEU A 128 11.49 11.68 -7.93
C LEU A 128 10.33 12.64 -7.67
N HIS A 129 10.61 13.94 -7.66
CA HIS A 129 9.58 14.97 -7.46
C HIS A 129 8.52 14.89 -8.55
N TRP A 130 8.93 14.72 -9.81
CA TRP A 130 7.99 14.56 -10.92
C TRP A 130 7.09 13.33 -10.76
N LEU A 131 7.65 12.15 -10.44
CA LEU A 131 6.88 10.91 -10.22
C LEU A 131 5.87 11.04 -9.09
N VAL A 132 6.24 11.73 -8.00
CA VAL A 132 5.33 11.99 -6.87
C VAL A 132 4.24 13.00 -7.27
N SER A 133 4.61 14.09 -7.95
CA SER A 133 3.66 15.14 -8.36
C SER A 133 2.67 14.67 -9.43
N SER A 134 3.05 13.69 -10.24
CA SER A 134 2.14 13.05 -11.22
C SER A 134 1.29 11.93 -10.62
N GLU A 135 1.42 11.68 -9.32
CA GLU A 135 0.65 10.68 -8.55
C GLU A 135 0.81 9.23 -9.05
N VAL A 136 1.81 8.93 -9.88
CA VAL A 136 2.10 7.55 -10.29
C VAL A 136 2.80 6.76 -9.19
N VAL A 137 3.41 7.48 -8.23
CA VAL A 137 3.96 6.91 -7.01
C VAL A 137 3.56 7.75 -5.80
N THR A 138 3.43 7.08 -4.65
CA THR A 138 3.19 7.74 -3.36
C THR A 138 4.43 7.67 -2.49
N LYS A 139 4.90 8.83 -2.03
CA LYS A 139 6.02 8.96 -1.10
C LYS A 139 5.52 8.99 0.33
N VAL A 140 6.03 8.10 1.17
CA VAL A 140 5.74 8.05 2.61
C VAL A 140 7.03 8.40 3.34
N SER A 141 7.09 9.58 3.95
CA SER A 141 8.26 10.09 4.68
C SER A 141 8.36 9.48 6.08
N ARG A 142 9.59 9.32 6.59
CA ARG A 142 9.80 8.94 7.98
C ARG A 142 9.42 10.10 8.91
N CYS A 143 8.73 9.77 10.00
CA CYS A 143 8.54 10.66 11.14
C CYS A 143 9.56 10.32 12.23
N THR A 144 10.33 11.30 12.70
CA THR A 144 11.35 11.10 13.74
C THR A 144 10.73 11.02 15.13
N LYS A 145 9.62 11.77 15.35
CA LYS A 145 8.83 11.73 16.57
C LYS A 145 7.35 11.65 16.23
N PRO A 146 6.61 10.69 16.79
CA PRO A 146 5.16 10.60 16.56
C PRO A 146 4.40 11.60 17.46
N GLU A 147 4.63 12.89 17.21
CA GLU A 147 4.02 14.03 17.90
C GLU A 147 3.32 14.95 16.89
N LEU A 148 2.31 15.71 17.35
CA LEU A 148 1.56 16.63 16.49
C LEU A 148 2.28 17.99 16.34
N PRO A 149 2.26 18.60 15.14
CA PRO A 149 1.83 17.99 13.88
C PRO A 149 2.93 17.09 13.31
N LEU A 150 2.55 15.93 12.72
CA LEU A 150 3.52 14.98 12.16
C LEU A 150 4.45 15.60 11.10
N SER A 151 3.98 16.63 10.39
CA SER A 151 4.78 17.35 9.38
C SER A 151 6.00 18.08 9.95
N ALA A 152 5.96 18.47 11.23
CA ALA A 152 7.08 19.14 11.89
C ALA A 152 8.25 18.18 12.19
N TYR A 153 8.00 16.87 12.16
CA TYR A 153 8.97 15.84 12.53
C TYR A 153 9.36 14.93 11.37
N GLU A 154 9.14 15.39 10.12
CA GLU A 154 9.54 14.65 8.93
C GLU A 154 11.07 14.61 8.75
N ASP A 155 11.57 13.42 8.46
CA ASP A 155 12.92 13.20 7.96
C ASP A 155 12.90 13.10 6.44
N LEU A 156 13.27 14.18 5.78
CA LEU A 156 13.30 14.26 4.32
C LEU A 156 14.30 13.30 3.66
N SER A 157 15.28 12.80 4.43
CA SER A 157 16.32 11.88 3.94
C SER A 157 15.89 10.41 3.96
N ALA A 158 14.76 10.09 4.63
CA ALA A 158 14.27 8.73 4.79
C ALA A 158 12.80 8.63 4.39
N PHE A 159 12.51 7.87 3.36
CA PHE A 159 11.17 7.65 2.85
C PHE A 159 11.03 6.27 2.21
N LYS A 160 9.78 5.85 2.06
CA LYS A 160 9.37 4.70 1.25
C LYS A 160 8.65 5.21 0.01
N LEU A 161 8.67 4.43 -1.07
CA LEU A 161 8.02 4.79 -2.33
C LEU A 161 7.17 3.63 -2.80
N TYR A 162 5.87 3.89 -2.98
CA TYR A 162 4.88 2.90 -3.39
C TYR A 162 4.29 3.27 -4.75
N THR A 163 3.84 2.27 -5.51
CA THR A 163 3.02 2.50 -6.71
C THR A 163 1.64 3.03 -6.34
N ALA A 164 1.02 3.79 -7.22
CA ALA A 164 -0.35 4.27 -7.03
C ALA A 164 -1.40 3.16 -6.95
N ASP A 165 -1.08 1.98 -7.49
CA ASP A 165 -1.99 0.82 -7.51
C ASP A 165 -1.24 -0.49 -7.26
N VAL A 166 -1.87 -1.40 -6.51
CA VAL A 166 -1.29 -2.69 -6.14
C VAL A 166 -1.04 -3.60 -7.34
N ALA A 167 -1.89 -3.59 -8.35
CA ALA A 167 -1.69 -4.42 -9.54
C ALA A 167 -0.59 -3.88 -10.46
N LEU A 168 -0.34 -2.58 -10.46
CA LEU A 168 0.84 -2.01 -11.13
C LEU A 168 2.12 -2.51 -10.49
N LEU A 169 2.18 -2.58 -9.14
CA LEU A 169 3.30 -3.19 -8.44
C LEU A 169 3.49 -4.66 -8.84
N ARG A 170 2.39 -5.42 -8.89
CA ARG A 170 2.40 -6.81 -9.34
C ARG A 170 3.02 -6.95 -10.73
N ARG A 171 2.55 -6.15 -11.66
CA ARG A 171 3.01 -6.23 -13.05
C ARG A 171 4.45 -5.74 -13.23
N LEU A 172 4.87 -4.69 -12.52
CA LEU A 172 6.27 -4.25 -12.47
C LEU A 172 7.19 -5.33 -11.90
N ALA A 173 6.73 -6.07 -10.89
CA ALA A 173 7.45 -7.21 -10.33
C ALA A 173 7.41 -8.45 -11.23
N GLN A 174 6.80 -8.38 -12.41
CA GLN A 174 6.66 -9.47 -13.38
C GLN A 174 5.97 -10.72 -12.81
N LEU A 175 5.11 -10.53 -11.80
CA LEU A 175 4.32 -11.62 -11.22
C LEU A 175 3.10 -11.89 -12.11
N ASP A 176 3.02 -13.13 -12.58
CA ASP A 176 1.91 -13.61 -13.40
C ASP A 176 0.62 -13.72 -12.60
N SER A 177 -0.53 -13.54 -13.26
CA SER A 177 -1.85 -13.65 -12.66
C SER A 177 -2.10 -15.02 -12.01
N SER A 178 -1.53 -16.09 -12.56
CA SER A 178 -1.63 -17.45 -12.01
C SER A 178 -1.06 -17.59 -10.60
N ALA A 179 -0.10 -16.74 -10.21
CA ALA A 179 0.46 -16.74 -8.87
C ALA A 179 -0.58 -16.35 -7.80
N PHE A 180 -1.59 -15.59 -8.17
CA PHE A 180 -2.67 -15.13 -7.29
C PHE A 180 -3.88 -16.09 -7.25
N LEU A 181 -4.04 -16.89 -8.30
CA LEU A 181 -5.07 -17.93 -8.33
C LEU A 181 -4.76 -19.13 -7.40
N HIS A 182 -3.49 -19.25 -6.98
CA HIS A 182 -3.01 -20.27 -6.05
C HIS A 182 -2.36 -19.63 -4.80
N PRO A 183 -3.14 -19.19 -3.81
CA PRO A 183 -2.67 -18.42 -2.64
C PRO A 183 -1.52 -19.07 -1.84
N SER A 184 -1.41 -20.41 -1.88
CA SER A 184 -0.36 -21.17 -1.19
C SER A 184 1.05 -20.95 -1.76
N ARG A 185 1.17 -20.39 -2.96
CA ARG A 185 2.45 -20.17 -3.66
C ARG A 185 2.86 -18.69 -3.74
N LEU A 186 2.06 -17.77 -3.21
CA LEU A 186 2.45 -16.36 -3.18
C LEU A 186 3.73 -16.20 -2.36
N PHE A 187 4.74 -15.60 -2.98
CA PHE A 187 6.04 -15.30 -2.39
C PHE A 187 5.87 -14.60 -1.05
N THR A 188 6.21 -15.27 0.03
CA THR A 188 5.97 -14.81 1.41
C THR A 188 6.61 -13.43 1.66
N GLU A 189 7.77 -13.19 1.08
CA GLU A 189 8.52 -11.95 1.24
C GLU A 189 7.85 -10.74 0.53
N PHE A 190 7.24 -10.94 -0.63
CA PHE A 190 6.62 -9.84 -1.39
C PHE A 190 5.17 -9.56 -0.98
N LYS A 191 4.52 -10.47 -0.23
CA LYS A 191 3.16 -10.26 0.30
C LYS A 191 3.05 -9.00 1.15
N GLY A 192 4.06 -8.67 1.94
CA GLY A 192 4.10 -7.44 2.74
C GLY A 192 4.06 -6.18 1.88
N ALA A 193 4.79 -6.16 0.75
CA ALA A 193 4.78 -5.02 -0.17
C ALA A 193 3.40 -4.78 -0.78
N PHE A 194 2.69 -5.84 -1.19
CA PHE A 194 1.32 -5.74 -1.70
C PHE A 194 0.35 -5.26 -0.64
N ALA A 195 0.39 -5.84 0.56
CA ALA A 195 -0.50 -5.47 1.64
C ALA A 195 -0.32 -4.00 2.05
N GLU A 196 0.93 -3.53 2.19
CA GLU A 196 1.20 -2.12 2.50
C GLU A 196 0.78 -1.19 1.36
N THR A 197 1.07 -1.54 0.09
CA THR A 197 0.62 -0.74 -1.06
C THR A 197 -0.90 -0.62 -1.10
N TYR A 198 -1.61 -1.72 -0.86
CA TYR A 198 -3.08 -1.74 -0.82
C TYR A 198 -3.64 -0.88 0.32
N VAL A 199 -3.10 -1.03 1.54
CA VAL A 199 -3.53 -0.23 2.70
C VAL A 199 -3.26 1.25 2.46
N LEU A 200 -2.08 1.61 1.93
CA LEU A 200 -1.75 2.98 1.57
C LEU A 200 -2.73 3.54 0.52
N GLN A 201 -2.98 2.79 -0.55
CA GLN A 201 -3.94 3.14 -1.61
C GLN A 201 -5.33 3.39 -1.02
N SER A 202 -5.82 2.49 -0.16
CA SER A 202 -7.13 2.61 0.49
C SER A 202 -7.20 3.81 1.44
N LEU A 203 -6.21 3.99 2.30
CA LEU A 203 -6.18 5.12 3.24
C LEU A 203 -6.05 6.47 2.53
N SER A 204 -5.31 6.55 1.43
CA SER A 204 -5.15 7.78 0.64
C SER A 204 -6.45 8.23 -0.03
N THR A 205 -7.42 7.34 -0.25
CA THR A 205 -8.75 7.73 -0.74
C THR A 205 -9.68 8.24 0.35
N LEU A 206 -9.44 7.85 1.61
CA LEU A 206 -10.26 8.21 2.76
C LEU A 206 -9.75 9.47 3.48
N PHE A 207 -8.44 9.69 3.45
CA PHE A 207 -7.80 10.76 4.20
C PHE A 207 -6.90 11.60 3.28
N SER A 208 -7.11 12.91 3.28
CA SER A 208 -6.28 13.88 2.54
C SER A 208 -4.94 14.17 3.21
N THR A 209 -4.79 13.81 4.50
CA THR A 209 -3.54 14.00 5.25
C THR A 209 -2.51 12.97 4.80
N PRO A 210 -1.29 13.38 4.37
CA PRO A 210 -0.26 12.45 3.97
C PRO A 210 0.13 11.50 5.11
N LEU A 211 0.22 10.22 4.81
CA LEU A 211 0.70 9.19 5.74
C LEU A 211 2.22 9.30 5.91
N ARG A 212 2.70 8.95 7.09
CA ARG A 212 4.12 8.84 7.40
C ARG A 212 4.41 7.47 8.00
N TYR A 213 5.66 7.08 8.10
CA TYR A 213 6.05 5.89 8.87
C TYR A 213 6.97 6.28 10.02
N TRP A 214 7.11 5.39 10.99
CA TRP A 214 7.99 5.63 12.13
C TRP A 214 8.93 4.44 12.36
N THR A 215 10.16 4.75 12.76
CA THR A 215 11.12 3.75 13.25
C THR A 215 11.66 4.19 14.59
N SER A 216 11.91 3.22 15.50
CA SER A 216 12.66 3.50 16.73
C SER A 216 14.09 3.97 16.43
N ASN A 217 14.72 4.68 17.36
CA ASN A 217 16.07 5.21 17.19
C ASN A 217 17.12 4.12 16.91
N ASP A 218 16.90 2.90 17.40
CA ASP A 218 17.75 1.75 17.18
C ASP A 218 17.34 0.91 15.96
N ASN A 219 16.33 1.36 15.20
CA ASN A 219 15.73 0.69 14.04
C ASN A 219 15.21 -0.73 14.31
N ARG A 220 14.93 -1.09 15.57
CA ARG A 220 14.38 -2.40 15.92
C ARG A 220 12.88 -2.51 15.68
N TYR A 221 12.19 -1.39 15.74
CA TYR A 221 10.73 -1.32 15.58
C TYR A 221 10.39 -0.34 14.48
N GLU A 222 9.47 -0.75 13.62
CA GLU A 222 8.93 0.08 12.56
C GLU A 222 7.41 -0.01 12.59
N VAL A 223 6.73 1.13 12.54
CA VAL A 223 5.28 1.24 12.31
C VAL A 223 5.08 1.68 10.87
N ASP A 224 4.35 0.88 10.11
CA ASP A 224 4.24 1.02 8.65
C ASP A 224 3.64 2.35 8.25
N PHE A 225 2.58 2.80 8.98
CA PHE A 225 1.97 4.11 8.75
C PHE A 225 1.61 4.81 10.05
N LEU A 226 1.76 6.13 10.04
CA LEU A 226 1.18 7.05 11.03
C LEU A 226 0.15 7.90 10.31
N LEU A 227 -1.10 7.82 10.74
CA LEU A 227 -2.19 8.67 10.28
C LEU A 227 -2.41 9.79 11.31
N GLN A 228 -2.31 11.04 10.86
CA GLN A 228 -2.79 12.18 11.64
C GLN A 228 -4.25 12.44 11.25
N TYR A 229 -5.14 12.20 12.21
CA TYR A 229 -6.57 12.46 12.04
C TYR A 229 -7.06 13.40 13.14
N GLN A 230 -7.52 14.58 12.78
CA GLN A 230 -7.82 15.66 13.72
C GLN A 230 -6.61 15.93 14.65
N ASN A 231 -6.78 15.80 15.96
CA ASN A 231 -5.73 15.96 16.96
C ASN A 231 -5.20 14.62 17.50
N LEU A 232 -5.34 13.55 16.71
CA LEU A 232 -4.90 12.21 17.09
C LEU A 232 -3.84 11.70 16.10
N ILE A 233 -2.93 10.90 16.64
CA ILE A 233 -2.02 10.08 15.84
C ILE A 233 -2.48 8.63 15.99
N ILE A 234 -2.71 7.97 14.86
CA ILE A 234 -3.14 6.58 14.80
C ILE A 234 -2.00 5.78 14.15
N PRO A 235 -1.25 5.00 14.95
CA PRO A 235 -0.25 4.07 14.43
C PRO A 235 -0.92 2.87 13.74
N ILE A 236 -0.43 2.52 12.56
CA ILE A 236 -0.99 1.45 11.71
C ILE A 236 0.12 0.48 11.35
N GLU A 237 -0.07 -0.80 11.64
CA GLU A 237 0.79 -1.92 11.26
C GLU A 237 0.07 -2.83 10.28
N VAL A 238 0.77 -3.30 9.25
CA VAL A 238 0.21 -4.15 8.19
C VAL A 238 0.83 -5.55 8.28
N LYS A 239 0.00 -6.57 8.42
CA LYS A 239 0.41 -7.98 8.56
C LYS A 239 -0.17 -8.84 7.43
N SER A 240 0.64 -9.20 6.47
CA SER A 240 0.25 -10.04 5.33
C SER A 240 0.28 -11.54 5.60
N ASN A 241 0.66 -11.95 6.81
CA ASN A 241 0.74 -13.35 7.25
C ASN A 241 -0.25 -13.61 8.41
N THR A 242 -0.29 -14.86 8.87
CA THR A 242 -1.14 -15.30 9.98
C THR A 242 -0.62 -14.88 11.36
N ASN A 243 0.61 -14.37 11.46
CA ASN A 243 1.16 -13.88 12.72
C ASN A 243 0.66 -12.47 13.02
N VAL A 244 -0.21 -12.34 14.00
CA VAL A 244 -0.79 -11.07 14.45
C VAL A 244 -0.05 -10.43 15.62
N SER A 245 1.15 -10.90 15.94
CA SER A 245 2.00 -10.19 16.91
C SER A 245 2.36 -8.80 16.38
N SER A 246 2.18 -7.78 17.22
CA SER A 246 2.43 -6.37 16.86
C SER A 246 3.41 -5.72 17.82
N PRO A 247 4.70 -6.16 17.81
CA PRO A 247 5.71 -5.62 18.71
C PRO A 247 5.97 -4.13 18.46
N SER A 248 5.85 -3.65 17.23
CA SER A 248 6.08 -2.26 16.88
C SER A 248 4.98 -1.35 17.42
N LEU A 249 3.70 -1.75 17.34
CA LEU A 249 2.59 -1.02 17.95
C LEU A 249 2.70 -0.96 19.48
N LYS A 250 3.23 -2.01 20.12
CA LYS A 250 3.48 -1.99 21.56
C LYS A 250 4.69 -1.11 21.89
N ALA A 251 5.72 -1.13 21.05
CA ALA A 251 6.93 -0.36 21.26
C ALA A 251 6.69 1.15 21.13
N ILE A 252 5.95 1.60 20.13
CA ILE A 252 5.66 3.03 19.95
C ILE A 252 4.92 3.59 21.18
N LYS A 253 3.92 2.88 21.69
CA LYS A 253 3.21 3.27 22.92
C LYS A 253 4.15 3.32 24.13
N ARG A 254 4.99 2.30 24.33
CA ARG A 254 5.96 2.26 25.43
C ARG A 254 6.99 3.39 25.36
N LEU A 255 7.44 3.77 24.16
CA LEU A 255 8.50 4.77 23.96
C LEU A 255 7.99 6.21 23.96
N HIS A 256 6.74 6.45 23.58
CA HIS A 256 6.15 7.79 23.41
C HIS A 256 4.92 8.04 24.27
N GLY A 257 4.55 7.10 25.18
CA GLY A 257 3.48 7.32 26.17
C GLY A 257 2.09 6.92 25.70
N GLU A 258 1.07 7.38 26.44
CA GLU A 258 -0.34 6.98 26.28
C GLU A 258 -1.10 7.77 25.20
N ASP A 259 -0.44 8.62 24.41
CA ASP A 259 -1.09 9.52 23.46
C ASP A 259 -1.63 8.83 22.19
N PHE A 260 -1.68 7.48 22.20
CA PHE A 260 -2.24 6.66 21.14
C PHE A 260 -3.49 5.94 21.61
N PRO A 261 -4.66 6.60 21.59
CA PRO A 261 -5.90 6.02 22.10
C PRO A 261 -6.38 4.81 21.31
N LEU A 262 -5.99 4.74 20.04
CA LEU A 262 -6.27 3.63 19.12
C LEU A 262 -5.04 3.34 18.30
N ARG A 263 -4.71 2.06 18.14
CA ARG A 263 -3.70 1.56 17.21
C ARG A 263 -4.36 0.55 16.30
N ILE A 264 -4.05 0.58 15.02
CA ILE A 264 -4.68 -0.27 14.02
C ILE A 264 -3.68 -1.31 13.52
N ARG A 265 -4.16 -2.54 13.38
CA ARG A 265 -3.47 -3.61 12.69
C ARG A 265 -4.34 -4.11 11.55
N TYR A 266 -3.90 -3.89 10.32
CA TYR A 266 -4.49 -4.56 9.16
C TYR A 266 -3.94 -5.97 9.03
N SER A 267 -4.80 -6.97 8.86
CA SER A 267 -4.38 -8.37 8.69
C SER A 267 -5.41 -9.21 7.93
N LEU A 268 -5.08 -10.48 7.70
CA LEU A 268 -6.01 -11.47 7.13
C LEU A 268 -7.01 -12.03 8.17
N HIS A 269 -6.90 -11.62 9.43
CA HIS A 269 -7.82 -12.03 10.48
C HIS A 269 -9.05 -11.13 10.55
N ASN A 270 -10.11 -11.68 11.09
CA ASN A 270 -11.38 -10.98 11.25
C ASN A 270 -11.28 -9.76 12.19
N LEU A 271 -12.26 -8.88 12.10
CA LEU A 271 -12.37 -7.68 12.94
C LEU A 271 -12.36 -8.07 14.40
N LYS A 272 -11.51 -7.43 15.19
CA LYS A 272 -11.37 -7.69 16.62
C LYS A 272 -10.66 -6.55 17.33
N LEU A 273 -11.21 -6.13 18.45
CA LEU A 273 -10.55 -5.18 19.36
C LEU A 273 -9.79 -5.96 20.45
N ASP A 274 -8.46 -5.85 20.48
CA ASP A 274 -7.57 -6.44 21.48
C ASP A 274 -6.98 -5.32 22.35
N GLY A 275 -7.68 -4.94 23.42
CA GLY A 275 -7.31 -3.78 24.24
C GLY A 275 -7.48 -2.48 23.45
N ASP A 276 -6.38 -1.80 23.15
CA ASP A 276 -6.34 -0.58 22.33
C ASP A 276 -5.77 -0.83 20.91
N ILE A 277 -5.65 -2.10 20.50
CA ILE A 277 -5.29 -2.49 19.13
C ILE A 277 -6.53 -3.04 18.42
N LEU A 278 -7.01 -2.31 17.44
CA LEU A 278 -8.07 -2.75 16.56
C LEU A 278 -7.47 -3.52 15.37
N ASN A 279 -7.78 -4.82 15.27
CA ASN A 279 -7.49 -5.60 14.09
C ASN A 279 -8.59 -5.37 13.06
N ILE A 280 -8.23 -4.89 11.89
CA ILE A 280 -9.14 -4.68 10.75
C ILE A 280 -8.73 -5.65 9.64
N PRO A 281 -9.66 -6.44 9.06
CA PRO A 281 -9.37 -7.17 7.82
C PRO A 281 -9.06 -6.18 6.69
N PHE A 282 -8.45 -6.66 5.62
CA PHE A 282 -8.09 -5.79 4.48
C PHE A 282 -9.29 -5.29 3.64
N PHE A 283 -10.52 -5.63 4.01
CA PHE A 283 -11.74 -5.23 3.31
C PHE A 283 -12.75 -4.55 4.22
#